data_bb5a03da2aa2e193632d11ae89415a58
#
_entry.id   bb5a03da2aa2e193632d11ae89415a58
#
_cell.length_a   1.000
_cell.length_b   1.000
_cell.length_c   1.000
_cell.angle_alpha   90.00
_cell.angle_beta   90.00
_cell.angle_gamma   90.00
#
_symmetry.space_group_name_H-M   'P 1'
#
loop_
_entity.id
_entity.type
_entity.pdbx_description
1 polymer ?
#
loop_
_entity_poly.entity_id
_entity_poly.type
_entity_poly.pdbx_seq_one_letter_code
_entity_poly.pdbx_strand_id
1 'polypeptide(L)'
;ILKNGDGPTILYRTDLDALPMEEKTGLPYASKVKTRNFDGNEVGTMHSCGHDMHMAVWAGTARALAKRKNEWSGTVMMIGQPAEEIGAGAAMMLNEGLYEKFPIPDYGIGLHSSPTIPSGKVGFGKGYTMANTESIDIKIYGQGAHGASPHMSIDPIVTASLIVMELQTIVSRNINPIDDAVITVGSIKGGTKHNII
;
A
#
# COMPACT_ATOMS: atom_id res chain seq x y z
N ILE A 1 7.65 5.45 -23.05
CA ILE A 1 8.75 4.61 -23.50
C ILE A 1 9.85 5.47 -24.08
N LEU A 2 11.08 5.26 -23.61
CA LEU A 2 12.30 5.85 -24.15
C LEU A 2 13.07 4.75 -24.90
N LYS A 3 13.27 4.92 -26.21
CA LYS A 3 14.09 4.01 -27.02
C LYS A 3 15.41 4.69 -27.39
N ASN A 4 16.51 3.95 -27.25
CA ASN A 4 17.85 4.45 -27.54
C ASN A 4 18.76 3.33 -28.05
N GLY A 5 18.52 2.88 -29.29
CA GLY A 5 19.27 1.80 -29.92
C GLY A 5 18.89 0.41 -29.43
N ASP A 6 19.70 -0.57 -29.77
CA ASP A 6 19.53 -1.98 -29.39
C ASP A 6 19.99 -2.22 -27.96
N GLY A 7 19.32 -3.13 -27.27
CA GLY A 7 19.64 -3.49 -25.89
C GLY A 7 18.42 -3.97 -25.13
N PRO A 8 18.56 -4.24 -23.82
CA PRO A 8 17.48 -4.76 -23.01
C PRO A 8 16.35 -3.74 -22.83
N THR A 9 15.17 -4.26 -22.53
CA THR A 9 14.01 -3.48 -22.09
C THR A 9 13.94 -3.48 -20.58
N ILE A 10 14.04 -2.30 -19.98
CA ILE A 10 13.93 -2.12 -18.53
C ILE A 10 12.61 -1.42 -18.21
N LEU A 11 11.81 -2.03 -17.34
CA LEU A 11 10.66 -1.39 -16.76
C LEU A 11 11.07 -0.61 -15.51
N TYR A 12 10.72 0.67 -15.45
CA TYR A 12 10.85 1.47 -14.25
C TYR A 12 9.47 1.94 -13.77
N ARG A 13 9.06 1.43 -12.61
CA ARG A 13 7.74 1.67 -12.02
C ARG A 13 7.82 2.73 -10.94
N THR A 14 6.81 3.60 -10.90
CA THR A 14 6.43 4.42 -9.74
C THR A 14 4.96 4.17 -9.40
N ASP A 15 4.59 4.38 -8.15
CA ASP A 15 3.21 4.50 -7.71
C ASP A 15 2.73 5.97 -7.81
N LEU A 16 1.40 6.17 -7.86
CA LEU A 16 0.81 7.49 -8.12
C LEU A 16 -0.23 7.90 -7.06
N ASP A 17 -0.74 6.96 -6.29
CA ASP A 17 -1.89 7.16 -5.42
C ASP A 17 -1.51 7.81 -4.08
N ALA A 18 -2.52 8.37 -3.41
CA ALA A 18 -2.43 9.00 -2.12
C ALA A 18 -3.38 8.34 -1.13
N LEU A 19 -3.08 8.42 0.15
CA LEU A 19 -3.90 7.88 1.23
C LEU A 19 -5.02 8.85 1.63
N PRO A 20 -6.19 8.33 2.07
CA PRO A 20 -7.36 9.13 2.44
C PRO A 20 -7.21 9.72 3.86
N MET A 21 -6.27 10.63 4.02
CA MET A 21 -5.99 11.30 5.28
C MET A 21 -5.59 12.77 5.07
N GLU A 22 -5.88 13.61 6.07
CA GLU A 22 -5.51 15.02 6.07
C GLU A 22 -4.02 15.19 6.34
N GLU A 23 -3.33 15.97 5.50
CA GLU A 23 -1.93 16.32 5.73
C GLU A 23 -1.80 17.40 6.83
N LYS A 24 -1.07 17.06 7.89
CA LYS A 24 -0.82 17.93 9.06
C LYS A 24 0.65 18.28 9.26
N THR A 25 1.42 18.30 8.16
CA THR A 25 2.87 18.61 8.20
C THR A 25 3.16 20.07 8.51
N GLY A 26 2.21 20.98 8.30
CA GLY A 26 2.43 22.42 8.45
C GLY A 26 3.28 23.06 7.35
N LEU A 27 3.65 22.29 6.31
CA LEU A 27 4.43 22.79 5.18
C LEU A 27 3.60 23.73 4.30
N PRO A 28 4.21 24.75 3.68
CA PRO A 28 3.47 25.70 2.86
C PRO A 28 2.84 25.08 1.61
N TYR A 29 3.29 23.91 1.20
CA TYR A 29 2.79 23.12 0.08
C TYR A 29 2.03 21.86 0.52
N ALA A 30 1.69 21.75 1.79
CA ALA A 30 0.88 20.64 2.29
C ALA A 30 -0.41 20.49 1.47
N SER A 31 -0.82 19.25 1.23
CA SER A 31 -2.01 18.92 0.46
C SER A 31 -3.26 19.51 1.12
N LYS A 32 -4.07 20.18 0.31
CA LYS A 32 -5.42 20.69 0.68
C LYS A 32 -6.51 19.99 -0.15
N VAL A 33 -6.11 18.98 -0.92
CA VAL A 33 -7.01 18.25 -1.81
C VAL A 33 -7.94 17.39 -0.97
N LYS A 34 -9.20 17.38 -1.33
CA LYS A 34 -10.24 16.53 -0.77
C LYS A 34 -10.81 15.62 -1.85
N THR A 35 -11.15 14.42 -1.48
CA THR A 35 -11.81 13.43 -2.33
C THR A 35 -12.85 12.65 -1.54
N ARG A 36 -13.53 11.71 -2.19
CA ARG A 36 -14.41 10.76 -1.50
C ARG A 36 -13.72 9.41 -1.41
N ASN A 37 -13.71 8.83 -0.20
CA ASN A 37 -13.25 7.48 0.01
C ASN A 37 -14.29 6.45 -0.49
N PHE A 38 -13.97 5.16 -0.39
CA PHE A 38 -14.87 4.08 -0.82
C PHE A 38 -16.22 4.05 -0.07
N ASP A 39 -16.28 4.58 1.15
CA ASP A 39 -17.52 4.71 1.91
C ASP A 39 -18.35 5.95 1.49
N GLY A 40 -17.84 6.75 0.54
CA GLY A 40 -18.49 7.98 0.07
C GLY A 40 -18.25 9.22 0.95
N ASN A 41 -17.46 9.11 2.02
CA ASN A 41 -17.13 10.21 2.90
C ASN A 41 -16.09 11.14 2.29
N GLU A 42 -16.27 12.45 2.47
CA GLU A 42 -15.24 13.43 2.09
C GLU A 42 -14.04 13.32 3.05
N VAL A 43 -12.86 13.14 2.48
CA VAL A 43 -11.59 12.99 3.21
C VAL A 43 -10.51 13.85 2.56
N GLY A 44 -9.51 14.29 3.34
CA GLY A 44 -8.27 14.83 2.80
C GLY A 44 -7.45 13.76 2.09
N THR A 45 -6.46 14.17 1.32
CA THR A 45 -5.50 13.24 0.70
C THR A 45 -4.07 13.66 1.00
N MET A 46 -3.22 12.68 1.28
CA MET A 46 -1.81 12.89 1.58
C MET A 46 -0.96 11.76 1.00
N HIS A 47 0.20 12.08 0.45
CA HIS A 47 1.22 11.09 0.09
C HIS A 47 2.03 10.66 1.32
N SER A 48 1.36 10.10 2.33
CA SER A 48 2.00 9.67 3.59
C SER A 48 2.91 8.45 3.44
N CYS A 49 2.79 7.73 2.32
CA CYS A 49 3.70 6.64 1.94
C CYS A 49 4.87 7.10 1.04
N GLY A 50 4.97 8.41 0.72
CA GLY A 50 6.08 8.99 -0.03
C GLY A 50 6.00 8.82 -1.55
N HIS A 51 4.82 8.51 -2.11
CA HIS A 51 4.65 8.33 -3.56
C HIS A 51 4.94 9.62 -4.34
N ASP A 52 4.77 10.79 -3.76
CA ASP A 52 5.20 12.07 -4.33
C ASP A 52 6.72 12.14 -4.56
N MET A 53 7.51 11.62 -3.61
CA MET A 53 8.95 11.50 -3.76
C MET A 53 9.30 10.45 -4.84
N HIS A 54 8.59 9.33 -4.88
CA HIS A 54 8.80 8.30 -5.92
C HIS A 54 8.54 8.88 -7.31
N MET A 55 7.45 9.61 -7.50
CA MET A 55 7.14 10.30 -8.75
C MET A 55 8.20 11.34 -9.13
N ALA A 56 8.72 12.10 -8.16
CA ALA A 56 9.77 13.09 -8.40
C ALA A 56 11.06 12.41 -8.88
N VAL A 57 11.48 11.32 -8.25
CA VAL A 57 12.65 10.53 -8.67
C VAL A 57 12.43 9.91 -10.04
N TRP A 58 11.25 9.35 -10.29
CA TRP A 58 10.87 8.76 -11.58
C TRP A 58 10.95 9.81 -12.71
N ALA A 59 10.35 10.99 -12.52
CA ALA A 59 10.41 12.07 -13.50
C ALA A 59 11.84 12.60 -13.70
N GLY A 60 12.62 12.72 -12.61
CA GLY A 60 14.03 13.10 -12.65
C GLY A 60 14.87 12.10 -13.45
N THR A 61 14.64 10.81 -13.27
CA THR A 61 15.29 9.72 -14.02
C THR A 61 14.97 9.81 -15.50
N ALA A 62 13.70 10.04 -15.88
CA ALA A 62 13.31 10.22 -17.27
C ALA A 62 14.08 11.38 -17.94
N ARG A 63 14.19 12.51 -17.23
CA ARG A 63 14.94 13.68 -17.72
C ARG A 63 16.43 13.39 -17.84
N ALA A 64 17.02 12.68 -16.88
CA ALA A 64 18.43 12.33 -16.90
C ALA A 64 18.76 11.40 -18.07
N LEU A 65 17.98 10.36 -18.28
CA LEU A 65 18.13 9.41 -19.38
C LEU A 65 17.97 10.10 -20.75
N ALA A 66 16.98 10.98 -20.88
CA ALA A 66 16.77 11.75 -22.11
C ALA A 66 17.94 12.67 -22.47
N LYS A 67 18.62 13.22 -21.47
CA LYS A 67 19.80 14.10 -21.66
C LYS A 67 21.10 13.34 -21.92
N ARG A 68 21.17 12.05 -21.48
CA ARG A 68 22.40 11.25 -21.52
C ARG A 68 22.31 10.07 -22.49
N LYS A 69 21.69 10.29 -23.65
CA LYS A 69 21.49 9.23 -24.65
C LYS A 69 22.76 8.57 -25.15
N ASN A 70 23.89 9.25 -25.06
CA ASN A 70 25.21 8.71 -25.41
C ASN A 70 25.82 7.78 -24.36
N GLU A 71 25.19 7.65 -23.17
CA GLU A 71 25.69 6.85 -22.05
C GLU A 71 24.96 5.51 -21.87
N TRP A 72 23.92 5.24 -22.63
CA TRP A 72 23.11 4.03 -22.51
C TRP A 72 22.52 3.60 -23.86
N SER A 73 22.12 2.33 -23.97
CA SER A 73 21.35 1.79 -25.10
C SER A 73 20.26 0.83 -24.61
N GLY A 74 19.24 0.61 -25.45
CA GLY A 74 18.09 -0.22 -25.15
C GLY A 74 16.78 0.55 -25.04
N THR A 75 15.84 -0.02 -24.31
CA THR A 75 14.50 0.56 -24.10
C THR A 75 14.21 0.72 -22.60
N VAL A 76 13.75 1.89 -22.19
CA VAL A 76 13.22 2.11 -20.85
C VAL A 76 11.71 2.34 -20.94
N MET A 77 10.95 1.43 -20.35
CA MET A 77 9.51 1.52 -20.19
C MET A 77 9.20 2.08 -18.81
N MET A 78 8.71 3.30 -18.75
CA MET A 78 8.35 3.97 -17.51
C MET A 78 6.86 3.89 -17.30
N ILE A 79 6.43 3.32 -16.17
CA ILE A 79 5.02 3.17 -15.82
C ILE A 79 4.70 3.92 -14.54
N GLY A 80 3.52 4.55 -14.50
CA GLY A 80 2.91 5.10 -13.29
C GLY A 80 1.74 4.21 -12.89
N GLN A 81 1.87 3.49 -11.77
CA GLN A 81 0.86 2.56 -11.28
C GLN A 81 -0.09 3.28 -10.32
N PRO A 82 -1.41 3.29 -10.60
CA PRO A 82 -2.41 3.75 -9.63
C PRO A 82 -2.71 2.65 -8.59
N ALA A 83 -3.48 2.99 -7.56
CA ALA A 83 -4.10 2.06 -6.61
C ALA A 83 -3.13 1.01 -6.03
N GLU A 84 -1.93 1.45 -5.66
CA GLU A 84 -0.91 0.63 -5.02
C GLU A 84 -1.34 0.27 -3.60
N GLU A 85 -1.83 1.24 -2.85
CA GLU A 85 -2.22 1.13 -1.44
C GLU A 85 -3.37 0.14 -1.16
N ILE A 86 -4.07 -0.27 -2.20
CA ILE A 86 -5.12 -1.31 -2.13
C ILE A 86 -4.76 -2.57 -2.90
N GLY A 87 -3.51 -2.69 -3.39
CA GLY A 87 -3.02 -3.85 -4.11
C GLY A 87 -3.69 -4.13 -5.46
N ALA A 88 -4.42 -3.16 -6.04
CA ALA A 88 -5.27 -3.39 -7.21
C ALA A 88 -4.65 -2.93 -8.53
N GLY A 89 -3.86 -1.85 -8.51
CA GLY A 89 -3.45 -1.15 -9.73
C GLY A 89 -2.61 -1.96 -10.70
N ALA A 90 -1.69 -2.78 -10.19
CA ALA A 90 -0.88 -3.63 -11.06
C ALA A 90 -1.73 -4.66 -11.81
N ALA A 91 -2.66 -5.33 -11.11
CA ALA A 91 -3.59 -6.29 -11.72
C ALA A 91 -4.50 -5.61 -12.76
N MET A 92 -4.99 -4.39 -12.46
CA MET A 92 -5.79 -3.61 -13.41
C MET A 92 -5.00 -3.32 -14.70
N MET A 93 -3.77 -2.82 -14.59
CA MET A 93 -2.91 -2.54 -15.75
C MET A 93 -2.62 -3.79 -16.59
N LEU A 94 -2.39 -4.92 -15.94
CA LEU A 94 -2.18 -6.21 -16.62
C LEU A 94 -3.46 -6.66 -17.35
N ASN A 95 -4.62 -6.60 -16.69
CA ASN A 95 -5.91 -6.98 -17.26
C ASN A 95 -6.33 -6.06 -18.43
N GLU A 96 -5.88 -4.80 -18.43
CA GLU A 96 -6.06 -3.86 -19.55
C GLU A 96 -5.08 -4.07 -20.70
N GLY A 97 -4.24 -5.10 -20.63
CA GLY A 97 -3.33 -5.50 -21.70
C GLY A 97 -2.01 -4.75 -21.70
N LEU A 98 -1.41 -4.49 -20.53
CA LEU A 98 -0.12 -3.80 -20.45
C LEU A 98 0.92 -4.45 -21.36
N TYR A 99 1.09 -5.76 -21.28
CA TYR A 99 2.08 -6.50 -22.05
C TYR A 99 1.58 -7.01 -23.42
N GLU A 100 0.32 -6.74 -23.74
CA GLU A 100 -0.22 -6.91 -25.11
C GLU A 100 0.07 -5.67 -25.98
N LYS A 101 0.04 -4.50 -25.35
CA LYS A 101 0.22 -3.19 -26.01
C LYS A 101 1.66 -2.69 -25.97
N PHE A 102 2.45 -3.15 -25.00
CA PHE A 102 3.81 -2.71 -24.76
C PHE A 102 4.77 -3.89 -24.61
N PRO A 103 6.08 -3.71 -24.81
CA PRO A 103 7.06 -4.78 -24.68
C PRO A 103 7.07 -5.41 -23.29
N ILE A 104 7.26 -6.72 -23.22
CA ILE A 104 7.59 -7.40 -21.97
C ILE A 104 9.02 -7.00 -21.59
N PRO A 105 9.26 -6.51 -20.38
CA PRO A 105 10.60 -6.09 -19.97
C PRO A 105 11.49 -7.28 -19.60
N ASP A 106 12.79 -7.14 -19.86
CA ASP A 106 13.81 -8.10 -19.40
C ASP A 106 14.11 -7.92 -17.90
N TYR A 107 13.99 -6.68 -17.38
CA TYR A 107 14.24 -6.33 -16.00
C TYR A 107 13.21 -5.32 -15.50
N GLY A 108 12.89 -5.40 -14.20
CA GLY A 108 12.03 -4.43 -13.51
C GLY A 108 12.77 -3.71 -12.41
N ILE A 109 12.56 -2.40 -12.30
CA ILE A 109 13.07 -1.55 -11.23
C ILE A 109 11.87 -0.85 -10.58
N GLY A 110 11.78 -0.98 -9.26
CA GLY A 110 10.91 -0.17 -8.39
C GLY A 110 11.73 0.35 -7.23
N LEU A 111 11.34 1.47 -6.67
CA LEU A 111 11.93 2.00 -5.45
C LEU A 111 10.83 2.36 -4.45
N HIS A 112 11.19 2.35 -3.18
CA HIS A 112 10.33 2.86 -2.12
C HIS A 112 11.15 3.68 -1.13
N SER A 113 10.57 4.76 -0.63
CA SER A 113 11.14 5.53 0.46
C SER A 113 11.20 4.68 1.74
N SER A 114 12.22 4.87 2.55
CA SER A 114 12.34 4.14 3.81
C SER A 114 12.75 5.09 4.94
N PRO A 115 12.02 5.11 6.05
CA PRO A 115 12.37 5.93 7.22
C PRO A 115 13.60 5.39 7.96
N THR A 116 14.02 4.17 7.69
CA THR A 116 15.14 3.50 8.37
C THR A 116 16.48 3.61 7.63
N ILE A 117 16.45 4.02 6.36
CA ILE A 117 17.66 4.22 5.55
C ILE A 117 18.07 5.69 5.63
N PRO A 118 19.30 6.01 6.05
CA PRO A 118 19.76 7.40 6.11
C PRO A 118 19.69 8.11 4.77
N SER A 119 19.35 9.42 4.79
CA SER A 119 19.30 10.25 3.60
C SER A 119 20.60 10.18 2.78
N GLY A 120 20.45 10.14 1.45
CA GLY A 120 21.57 9.99 0.52
C GLY A 120 22.09 8.56 0.35
N LYS A 121 21.43 7.57 0.97
CA LYS A 121 21.75 6.15 0.79
C LYS A 121 20.60 5.41 0.11
N VAL A 122 20.95 4.33 -0.59
CA VAL A 122 20.02 3.40 -1.19
C VAL A 122 20.31 2.01 -0.62
N GLY A 123 19.27 1.31 -0.17
CA GLY A 123 19.34 -0.07 0.27
C GLY A 123 18.81 -1.01 -0.81
N PHE A 124 19.44 -2.15 -0.98
CA PHE A 124 18.92 -3.26 -1.78
C PHE A 124 19.34 -4.59 -1.17
N GLY A 125 18.54 -5.62 -1.38
CA GLY A 125 18.82 -6.96 -0.87
C GLY A 125 18.79 -7.99 -1.99
N LYS A 126 19.46 -9.13 -1.76
CA LYS A 126 19.35 -10.30 -2.63
C LYS A 126 18.22 -11.19 -2.13
N GLY A 127 17.33 -11.61 -3.02
CA GLY A 127 16.17 -12.42 -2.70
C GLY A 127 14.94 -11.57 -2.36
N TYR A 128 14.07 -12.07 -1.49
CA TYR A 128 12.86 -11.35 -1.08
C TYR A 128 13.20 -10.17 -0.17
N THR A 129 12.70 -9.00 -0.51
CA THR A 129 12.91 -7.76 0.27
C THR A 129 11.63 -7.24 0.91
N MET A 130 10.48 -7.82 0.53
CA MET A 130 9.15 -7.48 1.06
C MET A 130 8.36 -8.77 1.30
N ALA A 131 7.52 -8.76 2.34
CA ALA A 131 6.56 -9.82 2.60
C ALA A 131 5.31 -9.67 1.72
N ASN A 132 4.54 -10.75 1.59
CA ASN A 132 3.20 -10.70 1.01
C ASN A 132 2.24 -9.96 1.96
N THR A 133 1.19 -9.37 1.41
CA THR A 133 0.15 -8.66 2.17
C THR A 133 -1.22 -9.24 1.87
N GLU A 134 -1.99 -9.49 2.93
CA GLU A 134 -3.38 -9.93 2.83
C GLU A 134 -4.27 -9.01 3.67
N SER A 135 -5.46 -8.69 3.15
CA SER A 135 -6.48 -7.92 3.86
C SER A 135 -7.69 -8.80 4.15
N ILE A 136 -8.15 -8.80 5.40
CA ILE A 136 -9.25 -9.64 5.86
C ILE A 136 -10.31 -8.78 6.54
N ASP A 137 -11.54 -8.86 6.06
CA ASP A 137 -12.71 -8.27 6.70
C ASP A 137 -13.48 -9.35 7.48
N ILE A 138 -13.62 -9.15 8.79
CA ILE A 138 -14.34 -10.06 9.69
C ILE A 138 -15.65 -9.40 10.12
N LYS A 139 -16.78 -10.03 9.81
CA LYS A 139 -18.10 -9.62 10.28
C LYS A 139 -18.59 -10.59 11.34
N ILE A 140 -18.92 -10.07 12.53
CA ILE A 140 -19.37 -10.86 13.67
C ILE A 140 -20.85 -10.54 13.90
N TYR A 141 -21.67 -11.57 13.85
CA TYR A 141 -23.12 -11.48 14.06
C TYR A 141 -23.44 -12.00 15.47
N GLY A 142 -24.05 -11.13 16.27
CA GLY A 142 -24.49 -11.48 17.63
C GLY A 142 -26.01 -11.54 17.74
N GLN A 143 -26.46 -11.69 18.99
CA GLN A 143 -27.86 -11.57 19.38
C GLN A 143 -27.98 -10.49 20.45
N GLY A 144 -28.76 -9.44 20.18
CA GLY A 144 -28.93 -8.31 21.06
C GLY A 144 -29.73 -8.64 22.33
N ALA A 145 -29.42 -7.95 23.42
CA ALA A 145 -30.19 -7.95 24.66
C ALA A 145 -29.97 -6.67 25.46
N HIS A 146 -30.73 -6.50 26.55
CA HIS A 146 -30.49 -5.41 27.49
C HIS A 146 -29.12 -5.59 28.17
N GLY A 147 -28.31 -4.54 28.27
CA GLY A 147 -26.96 -4.60 28.84
C GLY A 147 -26.87 -5.17 30.27
N ALA A 148 -27.96 -5.11 31.07
CA ALA A 148 -28.04 -5.76 32.37
C ALA A 148 -28.46 -7.25 32.34
N SER A 149 -28.71 -7.80 31.13
CA SER A 149 -29.13 -9.19 30.92
C SER A 149 -28.23 -9.88 29.87
N PRO A 150 -26.88 -9.86 30.02
CA PRO A 150 -25.95 -10.39 29.02
C PRO A 150 -26.12 -11.89 28.77
N HIS A 151 -26.62 -12.64 29.74
CA HIS A 151 -26.92 -14.08 29.61
C HIS A 151 -28.01 -14.41 28.58
N MET A 152 -28.76 -13.41 28.13
CA MET A 152 -29.78 -13.53 27.08
C MET A 152 -29.25 -13.12 25.71
N SER A 153 -27.97 -12.83 25.57
CA SER A 153 -27.34 -12.33 24.36
C SER A 153 -26.26 -13.27 23.81
N ILE A 154 -25.84 -12.97 22.59
CA ILE A 154 -24.55 -13.39 22.04
C ILE A 154 -23.80 -12.09 21.76
N ASP A 155 -22.87 -11.72 22.63
CA ASP A 155 -22.20 -10.42 22.60
C ASP A 155 -21.14 -10.37 21.49
N PRO A 156 -21.38 -9.60 20.41
CA PRO A 156 -20.42 -9.51 19.31
C PRO A 156 -19.18 -8.70 19.68
N ILE A 157 -19.27 -7.78 20.66
CA ILE A 157 -18.13 -6.94 21.08
C ILE A 157 -17.14 -7.77 21.89
N VAL A 158 -17.63 -8.58 22.83
CA VAL A 158 -16.78 -9.53 23.58
C VAL A 158 -16.13 -10.53 22.64
N THR A 159 -16.90 -11.09 21.69
CA THR A 159 -16.38 -12.00 20.67
C THR A 159 -15.29 -11.33 19.82
N ALA A 160 -15.51 -10.10 19.33
CA ALA A 160 -14.53 -9.33 18.58
C ALA A 160 -13.24 -9.13 19.39
N SER A 161 -13.38 -8.77 20.66
CA SER A 161 -12.24 -8.55 21.54
C SER A 161 -11.38 -9.82 21.72
N LEU A 162 -12.02 -10.96 21.87
CA LEU A 162 -11.33 -12.25 21.95
C LEU A 162 -10.62 -12.57 20.64
N ILE A 163 -11.26 -12.37 19.49
CA ILE A 163 -10.63 -12.57 18.17
C ILE A 163 -9.39 -11.67 18.02
N VAL A 164 -9.46 -10.41 18.40
CA VAL A 164 -8.30 -9.51 18.36
C VAL A 164 -7.13 -10.05 19.18
N MET A 165 -7.41 -10.53 20.39
CA MET A 165 -6.39 -11.11 21.27
C MET A 165 -5.80 -12.41 20.72
N GLU A 166 -6.65 -13.31 20.24
CA GLU A 166 -6.23 -14.59 19.67
C GLU A 166 -5.39 -14.41 18.40
N LEU A 167 -5.74 -13.47 17.53
CA LEU A 167 -4.95 -13.16 16.33
C LEU A 167 -3.50 -12.80 16.67
N GLN A 168 -3.24 -12.13 17.81
CA GLN A 168 -1.87 -11.80 18.23
C GLN A 168 -1.07 -13.06 18.60
N THR A 169 -1.74 -14.12 19.00
CA THR A 169 -1.06 -15.38 19.36
C THR A 169 -0.52 -16.13 18.15
N ILE A 170 -1.05 -15.89 16.96
CA ILE A 170 -0.54 -16.52 15.73
C ILE A 170 0.92 -16.17 15.55
N VAL A 171 1.29 -14.88 15.58
CA VAL A 171 2.69 -14.47 15.45
C VAL A 171 3.53 -14.94 16.62
N SER A 172 3.04 -14.78 17.86
CA SER A 172 3.83 -15.06 19.05
C SER A 172 3.96 -16.53 19.40
N ARG A 173 3.06 -17.43 18.91
CA ARG A 173 3.00 -18.84 19.30
C ARG A 173 3.04 -19.83 18.14
N ASN A 174 2.68 -19.42 16.90
CA ASN A 174 2.55 -20.33 15.77
C ASN A 174 3.58 -20.04 14.65
N ILE A 175 4.22 -18.88 14.65
CA ILE A 175 5.25 -18.53 13.67
C ILE A 175 6.63 -18.81 14.30
N ASN A 176 7.55 -19.34 13.50
CA ASN A 176 8.93 -19.52 13.94
C ASN A 176 9.53 -18.13 14.30
N PRO A 177 10.19 -17.98 15.47
CA PRO A 177 10.71 -16.68 15.93
C PRO A 177 11.71 -15.98 14.99
N ILE A 178 12.26 -16.69 14.01
CA ILE A 178 13.16 -16.12 13.01
C ILE A 178 12.48 -15.84 11.66
N ASP A 179 11.19 -16.14 11.53
CA ASP A 179 10.41 -15.85 10.34
C ASP A 179 9.63 -14.54 10.53
N ASP A 180 9.68 -13.66 9.54
CA ASP A 180 9.01 -12.37 9.59
C ASP A 180 7.49 -12.55 9.34
N ALA A 181 6.69 -12.11 10.30
CA ALA A 181 5.24 -12.05 10.16
C ALA A 181 4.64 -10.96 11.04
N VAL A 182 3.61 -10.30 10.53
CA VAL A 182 2.87 -9.25 11.25
C VAL A 182 1.37 -9.48 11.07
N ILE A 183 0.60 -9.33 12.15
CA ILE A 183 -0.86 -9.28 12.10
C ILE A 183 -1.30 -7.98 12.77
N THR A 184 -1.98 -7.11 12.03
CA THR A 184 -2.47 -5.83 12.52
C THR A 184 -3.99 -5.77 12.38
N VAL A 185 -4.68 -5.45 13.46
CA VAL A 185 -6.09 -5.07 13.43
C VAL A 185 -6.16 -3.55 13.28
N GLY A 186 -6.26 -3.09 12.05
CA GLY A 186 -6.22 -1.66 11.71
C GLY A 186 -7.52 -0.91 12.00
N SER A 187 -8.65 -1.62 12.08
CA SER A 187 -9.97 -1.02 12.37
C SER A 187 -10.87 -2.02 13.09
N ILE A 188 -11.66 -1.53 14.03
CA ILE A 188 -12.75 -2.26 14.67
C ILE A 188 -13.94 -1.31 14.85
N LYS A 189 -15.14 -1.78 14.51
CA LYS A 189 -16.38 -1.02 14.64
C LYS A 189 -17.45 -1.94 15.21
N GLY A 190 -18.14 -1.52 16.25
CA GLY A 190 -19.21 -2.30 16.85
C GLY A 190 -20.00 -1.50 17.89
N GLY A 191 -21.24 -1.94 18.15
CA GLY A 191 -22.14 -1.33 19.10
C GLY A 191 -22.81 -0.05 18.61
N THR A 192 -23.95 0.27 19.21
CA THR A 192 -24.74 1.49 18.92
C THR A 192 -25.01 2.31 20.17
N LYS A 193 -25.06 1.68 21.35
CA LYS A 193 -25.38 2.34 22.61
C LYS A 193 -24.80 1.56 23.78
N HIS A 194 -24.39 2.27 24.85
CA HIS A 194 -23.68 1.72 26.01
C HIS A 194 -24.48 0.69 26.85
N ASN A 195 -25.78 0.63 26.73
CA ASN A 195 -26.66 -0.23 27.53
C ASN A 195 -27.44 -1.28 26.69
N ILE A 196 -27.00 -1.52 25.48
CA ILE A 196 -27.56 -2.52 24.55
C ILE A 196 -26.40 -3.36 24.02
N ILE A 197 -26.57 -4.68 24.03
CA ILE A 197 -25.69 -5.62 23.35
C ILE A 197 -26.19 -5.81 21.92
#